data_b7eda9d3f4dc36a73547005886d07646
#
_entry.id   b7eda9d3f4dc36a73547005886d07646
#
_cell.length_a   1.000
_cell.length_b   1.000
_cell.length_c   1.000
_cell.angle_alpha   90.00
_cell.angle_beta   90.00
_cell.angle_gamma   90.00
#
_symmetry.space_group_name_H-M   'P 1'
#
loop_
_entity.id
_entity.type
_entity.pdbx_description
1 polymer ?
#
loop_
_entity_poly.entity_id
_entity_poly.type
_entity_poly.pdbx_seq_one_letter_code
_entity_poly.pdbx_strand_id
1 'polypeptide(L)'
;AQSEAANGKPFAKYWLHNGFLNIDNVKMSKSLGNFFTVREISEKYDLQVLRFFMLSAHYRSPLNFSADLMAASKNGLDRILTAIRRLEEMNGVEGALTDAEKEVMTQVEELVKKYEASMEDDFNTADAVSAIFELVKLANVHVNGESTKELIAAVCGTIKKLCDVLGII
;
A
#
# COMPACT_ATOMS: atom_id res chain seq x y z
N ALA A 1 -20.01 -25.33 7.99
CA ALA A 1 -20.72 -26.46 8.62
C ALA A 1 -20.35 -26.63 10.11
N GLN A 2 -19.08 -26.97 10.47
CA GLN A 2 -18.69 -27.24 11.88
C GLN A 2 -18.95 -26.06 12.81
N SER A 3 -18.53 -24.85 12.45
CA SER A 3 -18.74 -23.64 13.25
C SER A 3 -20.23 -23.29 13.41
N GLU A 4 -21.02 -23.45 12.37
CA GLU A 4 -22.46 -23.22 12.41
C GLU A 4 -23.18 -24.25 13.26
N ALA A 5 -22.80 -25.52 13.16
CA ALA A 5 -23.35 -26.57 14.01
C ALA A 5 -23.02 -26.37 15.52
N ALA A 6 -21.82 -25.87 15.80
CA ALA A 6 -21.39 -25.59 17.17
C ALA A 6 -22.05 -24.34 17.78
N ASN A 7 -22.27 -23.30 16.98
CA ASN A 7 -22.69 -21.99 17.48
C ASN A 7 -24.15 -21.62 17.15
N GLY A 8 -24.83 -22.38 16.31
CA GLY A 8 -26.22 -22.12 15.87
C GLY A 8 -26.41 -20.80 15.11
N LYS A 9 -25.33 -20.26 14.53
CA LYS A 9 -25.32 -18.97 13.81
C LYS A 9 -24.53 -19.08 12.51
N PRO A 10 -24.83 -18.25 11.49
CA PRO A 10 -24.03 -18.17 10.27
C PRO A 10 -22.56 -17.89 10.61
N PHE A 11 -21.63 -18.61 9.96
CA PHE A 11 -20.20 -18.50 10.21
C PHE A 11 -19.62 -17.18 9.75
N ALA A 12 -19.99 -16.71 8.56
CA ALA A 12 -19.50 -15.48 7.98
C ALA A 12 -20.59 -14.80 7.13
N LYS A 13 -20.58 -13.47 7.12
CA LYS A 13 -21.43 -12.66 6.22
C LYS A 13 -20.85 -12.55 4.82
N TYR A 14 -19.52 -12.49 4.72
CA TYR A 14 -18.78 -12.31 3.48
C TYR A 14 -17.72 -13.38 3.36
N TRP A 15 -17.49 -13.86 2.14
CA TRP A 15 -16.50 -14.88 1.82
C TRP A 15 -15.54 -14.33 0.77
N LEU A 16 -14.25 -14.31 1.09
CA LEU A 16 -13.19 -13.94 0.17
C LEU A 16 -12.23 -15.13 0.05
N HIS A 17 -11.80 -15.42 -1.17
CA HIS A 17 -10.88 -16.53 -1.46
C HIS A 17 -9.62 -16.00 -2.13
N ASN A 18 -8.46 -16.23 -1.52
CA ASN A 18 -7.16 -15.84 -2.07
C ASN A 18 -6.77 -16.70 -3.27
N GLY A 19 -5.99 -16.10 -4.16
CA GLY A 19 -5.18 -16.84 -5.12
C GLY A 19 -4.08 -17.68 -4.44
N PHE A 20 -3.41 -18.51 -5.22
CA PHE A 20 -2.31 -19.34 -4.72
C PHE A 20 -1.02 -18.52 -4.55
N LEU A 21 -0.22 -18.89 -3.55
CA LEU A 21 1.16 -18.45 -3.47
C LEU A 21 2.07 -19.45 -4.21
N ASN A 22 2.81 -18.93 -5.18
CA ASN A 22 3.84 -19.67 -5.91
C ASN A 22 5.22 -19.26 -5.39
N ILE A 23 6.17 -20.16 -5.49
CA ILE A 23 7.59 -19.93 -5.23
C ILE A 23 8.34 -20.22 -6.53
N ASP A 24 9.00 -19.20 -7.08
CA ASP A 24 9.70 -19.31 -8.36
C ASP A 24 8.83 -19.97 -9.45
N ASN A 25 7.58 -19.50 -9.58
CA ASN A 25 6.55 -19.99 -10.51
C ASN A 25 6.04 -21.43 -10.25
N VAL A 26 6.43 -22.04 -9.14
CA VAL A 26 5.92 -23.37 -8.74
C VAL A 26 4.98 -23.21 -7.53
N LYS A 27 3.82 -23.86 -7.56
CA LYS A 27 2.86 -23.82 -6.44
C LYS A 27 3.55 -24.24 -5.14
N MET A 28 3.45 -23.39 -4.12
CA MET A 28 3.97 -23.71 -2.79
C MET A 28 3.25 -24.91 -2.19
N SER A 29 3.99 -25.92 -1.76
CA SER A 29 3.42 -27.11 -1.14
C SER A 29 4.44 -27.79 -0.21
N LYS A 30 3.95 -28.35 0.89
CA LYS A 30 4.79 -29.12 1.85
C LYS A 30 5.40 -30.36 1.18
N SER A 31 4.67 -31.02 0.28
CA SER A 31 5.14 -32.22 -0.41
C SER A 31 6.27 -31.94 -1.41
N LEU A 32 6.38 -30.71 -1.93
CA LEU A 32 7.43 -30.30 -2.84
C LEU A 32 8.67 -29.75 -2.12
N GLY A 33 8.60 -29.60 -0.79
CA GLY A 33 9.74 -29.05 0.00
C GLY A 33 10.02 -27.57 -0.23
N ASN A 34 9.17 -26.85 -1.00
CA ASN A 34 9.28 -25.41 -1.26
C ASN A 34 8.39 -24.58 -0.33
N PHE A 35 8.04 -25.12 0.84
CA PHE A 35 7.22 -24.46 1.83
C PHE A 35 8.10 -23.75 2.87
N PHE A 36 7.76 -22.52 3.22
CA PHE A 36 8.33 -21.78 4.34
C PHE A 36 7.24 -20.95 5.06
N THR A 37 7.50 -20.68 6.32
CA THR A 37 6.61 -19.92 7.18
C THR A 37 6.94 -18.43 7.13
N VAL A 38 5.98 -17.57 7.54
CA VAL A 38 6.24 -16.13 7.72
C VAL A 38 7.40 -15.90 8.71
N ARG A 39 7.56 -16.74 9.74
CA ARG A 39 8.66 -16.65 10.70
C ARG A 39 10.02 -16.84 10.02
N GLU A 40 10.17 -17.82 9.16
CA GLU A 40 11.41 -18.04 8.41
C GLU A 40 11.69 -16.91 7.42
N ILE A 41 10.64 -16.33 6.82
CA ILE A 41 10.76 -15.14 5.96
C ILE A 41 11.22 -13.93 6.77
N SER A 42 10.71 -13.74 8.00
CA SER A 42 11.08 -12.61 8.86
C SER A 42 12.54 -12.58 9.30
N GLU A 43 13.24 -13.71 9.18
CA GLU A 43 14.69 -13.77 9.42
C GLU A 43 15.51 -13.11 8.27
N LYS A 44 14.91 -12.97 7.09
CA LYS A 44 15.58 -12.44 5.87
C LYS A 44 15.03 -11.11 5.39
N TYR A 45 13.75 -10.85 5.63
CA TYR A 45 13.04 -9.69 5.13
C TYR A 45 12.24 -9.02 6.24
N ASP A 46 12.16 -7.69 6.20
CA ASP A 46 11.24 -6.93 7.02
C ASP A 46 9.79 -7.34 6.70
N LEU A 47 8.98 -7.55 7.75
CA LEU A 47 7.59 -7.96 7.60
C LEU A 47 6.73 -6.87 6.95
N GLN A 48 7.12 -5.60 7.05
CA GLN A 48 6.46 -4.50 6.36
C GLN A 48 6.67 -4.60 4.84
N VAL A 49 7.87 -4.99 4.40
CA VAL A 49 8.16 -5.27 2.99
C VAL A 49 7.35 -6.47 2.50
N LEU A 50 7.26 -7.53 3.32
CA LEU A 50 6.42 -8.70 2.99
C LEU A 50 4.94 -8.30 2.85
N ARG A 51 4.43 -7.48 3.77
CA ARG A 51 3.06 -6.95 3.68
C ARG A 51 2.85 -6.16 2.40
N PHE A 52 3.75 -5.24 2.08
CA PHE A 52 3.70 -4.46 0.85
C PHE A 52 3.73 -5.33 -0.40
N PHE A 53 4.60 -6.36 -0.42
CA PHE A 53 4.65 -7.36 -1.48
C PHE A 53 3.29 -8.08 -1.64
N MET A 54 2.67 -8.54 -0.55
CA MET A 54 1.37 -9.22 -0.61
C MET A 54 0.25 -8.32 -1.18
N LEU A 55 0.31 -7.01 -0.93
CA LEU A 55 -0.67 -6.04 -1.40
C LEU A 55 -0.40 -5.56 -2.84
N SER A 56 0.74 -5.91 -3.43
CA SER A 56 1.12 -5.51 -4.79
C SER A 56 0.36 -6.25 -5.89
N ALA A 57 -0.41 -7.26 -5.55
CA ALA A 57 -1.28 -8.00 -6.46
C ALA A 57 -2.70 -8.07 -5.88
N HIS A 58 -3.69 -8.20 -6.76
CA HIS A 58 -5.06 -8.45 -6.34
C HIS A 58 -5.16 -9.80 -5.62
N TYR A 59 -5.86 -9.85 -4.47
CA TYR A 59 -5.90 -11.04 -3.60
C TYR A 59 -6.40 -12.33 -4.29
N ARG A 60 -7.23 -12.21 -5.33
CA ARG A 60 -7.70 -13.37 -6.13
C ARG A 60 -6.66 -13.91 -7.10
N SER A 61 -5.64 -13.12 -7.43
CA SER A 61 -4.61 -13.52 -8.38
C SER A 61 -3.54 -14.37 -7.71
N PRO A 62 -2.98 -15.36 -8.41
CA PRO A 62 -1.80 -16.05 -7.92
C PRO A 62 -0.65 -15.06 -7.72
N LEU A 63 0.00 -15.13 -6.57
CA LEU A 63 1.16 -14.30 -6.24
C LEU A 63 2.43 -15.15 -6.31
N ASN A 64 3.42 -14.70 -7.07
CA ASN A 64 4.71 -15.40 -7.15
C ASN A 64 5.72 -14.76 -6.21
N PHE A 65 6.23 -15.54 -5.26
CA PHE A 65 7.30 -15.11 -4.38
C PHE A 65 8.66 -15.42 -5.01
N SER A 66 9.51 -14.40 -5.10
CA SER A 66 10.92 -14.54 -5.47
C SER A 66 11.75 -13.45 -4.79
N ALA A 67 13.05 -13.66 -4.69
CA ALA A 67 13.97 -12.68 -4.11
C ALA A 67 13.93 -11.34 -4.86
N ASP A 68 13.84 -11.37 -6.19
CA ASP A 68 13.79 -10.17 -7.03
C ASP A 68 12.51 -9.35 -6.78
N LEU A 69 11.37 -10.01 -6.64
CA LEU A 69 10.10 -9.36 -6.37
C LEU A 69 10.05 -8.78 -4.94
N MET A 70 10.69 -9.45 -3.98
CA MET A 70 10.86 -8.90 -2.64
C MET A 70 11.78 -7.67 -2.64
N ALA A 71 12.88 -7.68 -3.40
CA ALA A 71 13.76 -6.52 -3.55
C ALA A 71 13.03 -5.34 -4.24
N ALA A 72 12.25 -5.62 -5.29
CA ALA A 72 11.42 -4.61 -5.95
C ALA A 72 10.38 -4.01 -4.99
N SER A 73 9.73 -4.83 -4.17
CA SER A 73 8.77 -4.40 -3.16
C SER A 73 9.43 -3.53 -2.09
N LYS A 74 10.62 -3.91 -1.63
CA LYS A 74 11.42 -3.09 -0.71
C LYS A 74 11.70 -1.71 -1.30
N ASN A 75 12.20 -1.65 -2.53
CA ASN A 75 12.48 -0.39 -3.21
C ASN A 75 11.22 0.46 -3.39
N GLY A 76 10.08 -0.16 -3.69
CA GLY A 76 8.78 0.51 -3.78
C GLY A 76 8.36 1.15 -2.46
N LEU A 77 8.40 0.38 -1.38
CA LEU A 77 8.07 0.87 -0.03
C LEU A 77 9.05 1.97 0.42
N ASP A 78 10.35 1.78 0.22
CA ASP A 78 11.39 2.78 0.56
C ASP A 78 11.15 4.12 -0.15
N ARG A 79 10.64 4.12 -1.38
CA ARG A 79 10.26 5.36 -2.10
C ARG A 79 9.13 6.11 -1.40
N ILE A 80 8.11 5.41 -0.92
CA ILE A 80 6.98 6.00 -0.18
C ILE A 80 7.49 6.57 1.14
N LEU A 81 8.23 5.79 1.92
CA LEU A 81 8.76 6.20 3.22
C LEU A 81 9.73 7.39 3.10
N THR A 82 10.53 7.42 2.04
CA THR A 82 11.45 8.53 1.77
C THR A 82 10.68 9.81 1.43
N ALA A 83 9.59 9.72 0.66
CA ALA A 83 8.76 10.88 0.34
C ALA A 83 8.07 11.43 1.61
N ILE A 84 7.55 10.55 2.47
CA ILE A 84 6.94 10.96 3.76
C ILE A 84 7.98 11.69 4.61
N ARG A 85 9.17 11.10 4.84
CA ARG A 85 10.24 11.74 5.63
C ARG A 85 10.64 13.08 5.07
N ARG A 86 10.82 13.18 3.74
CA ARG A 86 11.14 14.45 3.09
C ARG A 86 10.08 15.52 3.37
N LEU A 87 8.81 15.18 3.32
CA LEU A 87 7.71 16.10 3.60
C LEU A 87 7.66 16.49 5.09
N GLU A 88 7.92 15.57 6.00
CA GLU A 88 7.97 15.82 7.45
C GLU A 88 9.13 16.73 7.86
N GLU A 89 10.27 16.63 7.19
CA GLU A 89 11.47 17.45 7.45
C GLU A 89 11.41 18.81 6.74
N MET A 90 10.44 19.04 5.86
CA MET A 90 10.35 20.24 5.04
C MET A 90 9.81 21.43 5.84
N ASN A 91 10.55 22.52 5.82
CA ASN A 91 10.11 23.79 6.36
C ASN A 91 9.40 24.58 5.27
N GLY A 92 8.09 24.71 5.34
CA GLY A 92 7.33 25.53 4.41
C GLY A 92 7.19 26.97 4.87
N VAL A 93 6.55 27.79 4.02
CA VAL A 93 6.24 29.19 4.34
C VAL A 93 4.88 29.30 5.04
N GLU A 94 4.73 30.34 5.89
CA GLU A 94 3.43 30.64 6.50
C GLU A 94 2.52 31.33 5.48
N GLY A 95 1.25 31.02 5.50
CA GLY A 95 0.24 31.64 4.64
C GLY A 95 -0.85 30.67 4.23
N ALA A 96 -1.89 31.20 3.61
CA ALA A 96 -2.93 30.41 2.97
C ALA A 96 -2.44 29.84 1.65
N LEU A 97 -3.07 28.74 1.19
CA LEU A 97 -2.79 28.14 -0.10
C LEU A 97 -2.88 29.14 -1.23
N THR A 98 -1.85 29.21 -2.06
CA THR A 98 -1.86 29.93 -3.34
C THR A 98 -2.81 29.27 -4.34
N ASP A 99 -3.16 29.95 -5.41
CA ASP A 99 -4.06 29.37 -6.43
C ASP A 99 -3.44 28.15 -7.12
N ALA A 100 -2.12 28.18 -7.34
CA ALA A 100 -1.39 27.01 -7.86
C ALA A 100 -1.44 25.82 -6.87
N GLU A 101 -1.32 26.08 -5.58
CA GLU A 101 -1.39 25.02 -4.56
C GLU A 101 -2.81 24.46 -4.40
N LYS A 102 -3.84 25.29 -4.58
CA LYS A 102 -5.24 24.79 -4.64
C LYS A 102 -5.46 23.83 -5.81
N GLU A 103 -4.82 24.10 -6.95
CA GLU A 103 -4.85 23.19 -8.09
C GLU A 103 -4.13 21.86 -7.78
N VAL A 104 -3.01 21.90 -7.05
CA VAL A 104 -2.36 20.68 -6.54
C VAL A 104 -3.28 19.92 -5.58
N MET A 105 -3.97 20.60 -4.67
CA MET A 105 -4.94 19.96 -3.76
C MET A 105 -6.10 19.31 -4.52
N THR A 106 -6.58 19.90 -5.60
CA THR A 106 -7.59 19.27 -6.47
C THR A 106 -7.09 17.94 -7.04
N GLN A 107 -5.84 17.90 -7.52
CA GLN A 107 -5.22 16.66 -8.01
C GLN A 107 -5.03 15.63 -6.90
N VAL A 108 -4.71 16.06 -5.68
CA VAL A 108 -4.65 15.18 -4.50
C VAL A 108 -6.01 14.52 -4.24
N GLU A 109 -7.10 15.31 -4.28
CA GLU A 109 -8.46 14.78 -4.10
C GLU A 109 -8.86 13.79 -5.19
N GLU A 110 -8.47 14.03 -6.44
CA GLU A 110 -8.71 13.09 -7.55
C GLU A 110 -7.98 11.75 -7.32
N LEU A 111 -6.74 11.80 -6.83
CA LEU A 111 -5.98 10.59 -6.50
C LEU A 111 -6.53 9.85 -5.28
N VAL A 112 -7.07 10.56 -4.29
CA VAL A 112 -7.80 9.94 -3.18
C VAL A 112 -9.05 9.20 -3.70
N LYS A 113 -9.85 9.83 -4.56
CA LYS A 113 -11.01 9.18 -5.20
C LYS A 113 -10.61 7.95 -6.02
N LYS A 114 -9.48 8.02 -6.73
CA LYS A 114 -8.92 6.87 -7.47
C LYS A 114 -8.56 5.73 -6.53
N TYR A 115 -7.92 6.03 -5.39
CA TYR A 115 -7.60 5.05 -4.35
C TYR A 115 -8.89 4.41 -3.79
N GLU A 116 -9.86 5.23 -3.41
CA GLU A 116 -11.14 4.76 -2.85
C GLU A 116 -11.88 3.87 -3.86
N ALA A 117 -12.00 4.29 -5.11
CA ALA A 117 -12.61 3.50 -6.16
C ALA A 117 -11.92 2.14 -6.37
N SER A 118 -10.58 2.11 -6.29
CA SER A 118 -9.82 0.85 -6.36
C SER A 118 -10.13 -0.07 -5.18
N MET A 119 -10.24 0.48 -3.98
CA MET A 119 -10.58 -0.31 -2.77
C MET A 119 -12.05 -0.78 -2.77
N GLU A 120 -12.96 0.00 -3.36
CA GLU A 120 -14.36 -0.37 -3.55
C GLU A 120 -14.56 -1.43 -4.64
N ASP A 121 -13.63 -1.51 -5.60
CA ASP A 121 -13.60 -2.55 -6.64
C ASP A 121 -12.93 -3.82 -6.10
N ASP A 122 -13.63 -4.52 -5.22
CA ASP A 122 -13.23 -5.81 -4.67
C ASP A 122 -11.84 -5.81 -4.01
N PHE A 123 -11.52 -4.75 -3.28
CA PHE A 123 -10.23 -4.58 -2.60
C PHE A 123 -9.02 -4.67 -3.54
N ASN A 124 -9.08 -3.98 -4.68
CA ASN A 124 -7.96 -3.92 -5.63
C ASN A 124 -6.79 -3.11 -5.07
N THR A 125 -6.04 -3.72 -4.16
CA THR A 125 -4.90 -3.09 -3.49
C THR A 125 -3.76 -2.75 -4.43
N ALA A 126 -3.63 -3.45 -5.56
CA ALA A 126 -2.59 -3.15 -6.56
C ALA A 126 -2.81 -1.75 -7.17
N ASP A 127 -4.04 -1.43 -7.58
CA ASP A 127 -4.38 -0.12 -8.12
C ASP A 127 -4.41 0.96 -7.02
N ALA A 128 -4.84 0.61 -5.80
CA ALA A 128 -4.76 1.51 -4.66
C ALA A 128 -3.29 1.93 -4.35
N VAL A 129 -2.35 0.99 -4.36
CA VAL A 129 -0.91 1.28 -4.22
C VAL A 129 -0.40 2.13 -5.38
N SER A 130 -0.91 1.91 -6.61
CA SER A 130 -0.57 2.76 -7.76
C SER A 130 -0.99 4.22 -7.52
N ALA A 131 -2.18 4.47 -6.98
CA ALA A 131 -2.63 5.82 -6.63
C ALA A 131 -1.74 6.47 -5.55
N ILE A 132 -1.23 5.71 -4.57
CA ILE A 132 -0.23 6.21 -3.60
C ILE A 132 1.07 6.62 -4.31
N PHE A 133 1.57 5.84 -5.27
CA PHE A 133 2.76 6.23 -6.04
C PHE A 133 2.54 7.48 -6.88
N GLU A 134 1.35 7.68 -7.42
CA GLU A 134 1.00 8.91 -8.13
C GLU A 134 0.98 10.12 -7.19
N LEU A 135 0.45 9.98 -5.95
CA LEU A 135 0.54 11.00 -4.90
C LEU A 135 1.99 11.32 -4.52
N VAL A 136 2.83 10.31 -4.35
CA VAL A 136 4.26 10.50 -4.09
C VAL A 136 4.94 11.24 -5.24
N LYS A 137 4.61 10.90 -6.49
CA LYS A 137 5.12 11.61 -7.66
C LYS A 137 4.65 13.07 -7.67
N LEU A 138 3.37 13.32 -7.43
CA LEU A 138 2.81 14.67 -7.34
C LEU A 138 3.51 15.48 -6.26
N ALA A 139 3.70 14.92 -5.07
CA ALA A 139 4.43 15.56 -3.98
C ALA A 139 5.88 15.90 -4.37
N ASN A 140 6.57 14.99 -5.08
CA ASN A 140 7.95 15.23 -5.51
C ASN A 140 8.09 16.31 -6.58
N VAL A 141 7.07 16.53 -7.40
CA VAL A 141 7.06 17.51 -8.47
C VAL A 141 6.63 18.90 -7.97
N HIS A 142 5.62 18.96 -7.12
CA HIS A 142 4.92 20.20 -6.80
C HIS A 142 5.17 20.74 -5.39
N VAL A 143 5.70 19.90 -4.46
CA VAL A 143 5.91 20.30 -3.06
C VAL A 143 7.40 20.49 -2.78
N ASN A 144 7.78 21.68 -2.34
CA ASN A 144 9.16 22.06 -2.02
C ASN A 144 9.21 23.03 -0.83
N GLY A 145 10.40 23.53 -0.47
CA GLY A 145 10.60 24.42 0.67
C GLY A 145 9.93 25.81 0.54
N GLU A 146 9.46 26.18 -0.64
CA GLU A 146 8.72 27.43 -0.89
C GLU A 146 7.19 27.21 -0.81
N SER A 147 6.75 25.96 -0.70
CA SER A 147 5.34 25.62 -0.52
C SER A 147 4.84 26.04 0.86
N THR A 148 3.55 26.32 0.94
CA THR A 148 2.92 26.63 2.23
C THR A 148 2.96 25.41 3.16
N LYS A 149 3.07 25.67 4.47
CA LYS A 149 3.00 24.62 5.49
C LYS A 149 1.69 23.83 5.40
N GLU A 150 0.61 24.51 5.03
CA GLU A 150 -0.71 23.91 4.83
C GLU A 150 -0.68 22.86 3.72
N LEU A 151 -0.10 23.16 2.55
CA LEU A 151 0.04 22.20 1.45
C LEU A 151 0.90 20.99 1.86
N ILE A 152 2.08 21.26 2.46
CA ILE A 152 3.00 20.20 2.89
C ILE A 152 2.29 19.24 3.85
N ALA A 153 1.63 19.78 4.89
CA ALA A 153 0.92 18.98 5.87
C ALA A 153 -0.24 18.20 5.27
N ALA A 154 -1.03 18.81 4.38
CA ALA A 154 -2.16 18.16 3.71
C ALA A 154 -1.70 16.99 2.83
N VAL A 155 -0.68 17.18 2.00
CA VAL A 155 -0.15 16.13 1.11
C VAL A 155 0.49 15.00 1.92
N CYS A 156 1.33 15.32 2.90
CA CYS A 156 1.95 14.34 3.79
C CYS A 156 0.90 13.54 4.56
N GLY A 157 -0.07 14.23 5.16
CA GLY A 157 -1.16 13.60 5.91
C GLY A 157 -2.01 12.66 5.04
N THR A 158 -2.29 13.07 3.80
CA THR A 158 -3.03 12.22 2.86
C THR A 158 -2.26 10.94 2.52
N ILE A 159 -0.99 11.04 2.14
CA ILE A 159 -0.16 9.84 1.84
C ILE A 159 -0.14 8.91 3.05
N LYS A 160 0.11 9.44 4.26
CA LYS A 160 0.13 8.65 5.50
C LYS A 160 -1.20 7.96 5.76
N LYS A 161 -2.32 8.68 5.64
CA LYS A 161 -3.67 8.14 5.85
C LYS A 161 -3.96 6.95 4.92
N LEU A 162 -3.64 7.07 3.63
CA LEU A 162 -3.87 5.98 2.67
C LEU A 162 -2.94 4.77 2.93
N CYS A 163 -1.70 5.02 3.30
CA CYS A 163 -0.75 3.98 3.70
C CYS A 163 -1.18 3.26 4.98
N ASP A 164 -1.73 3.98 5.97
CA ASP A 164 -2.21 3.42 7.23
C ASP A 164 -3.38 2.46 7.01
N VAL A 165 -4.33 2.78 6.11
CA VAL A 165 -5.42 1.87 5.72
C VAL A 165 -4.89 0.53 5.23
N LEU A 166 -3.78 0.54 4.50
CA LEU A 166 -3.10 -0.69 4.01
C LEU A 166 -2.18 -1.31 5.06
N GLY A 167 -1.88 -0.60 6.15
CA GLY A 167 -0.96 -1.01 7.21
C GLY A 167 0.49 -1.17 6.71
N ILE A 168 0.93 -0.29 5.83
CA ILE A 168 2.29 -0.30 5.24
C ILE A 168 3.21 0.79 5.82
N ILE A 169 2.70 1.54 6.80
CA ILE A 169 3.47 2.46 7.65
C ILE A 169 3.06 2.28 9.08
#